data_49047f5d2cea95ca0b84a0745f7e09e4
#
_entry.id   49047f5d2cea95ca0b84a0745f7e09e4
#
_cell.length_a   1.000
_cell.length_b   1.000
_cell.length_c   1.000
_cell.angle_alpha   90.00
_cell.angle_beta   90.00
_cell.angle_gamma   90.00
#
_symmetry.space_group_name_H-M   'P 1'
#
loop_
_entity.id
_entity.type
_entity.pdbx_description
1 polymer ?
#
loop_
_entity_poly.entity_id
_entity_poly.type
_entity_poly.pdbx_seq_one_letter_code
_entity_poly.pdbx_strand_id
1 'polypeptide(L)'
;MSSAPGSNFIISRIYSAPRSLLFACFTDSSHMRNWFSPRGFDVVKADMDFREGGVYHYGMKAPDGFTMWGKFIYREIVPPSKIVFITSFSDEKGGIARHPMSPTWPLEMLSTVTFEEAGEGKSKLTIRWRAWNASAEEQKTFDTSHDGMKQGWTGTMDRLAAYLAKTES
;
A
#
# COMPACT_ATOMS: atom_id res chain seq x y z
N MET A 1 16.11 -8.90 26.35
CA MET A 1 14.66 -8.99 26.39
C MET A 1 14.10 -8.73 25.01
N SER A 2 13.38 -9.68 24.52
CA SER A 2 12.69 -9.40 23.29
C SER A 2 11.60 -8.37 23.59
N SER A 3 11.66 -7.25 22.93
CA SER A 3 10.54 -6.33 22.97
C SER A 3 9.32 -7.09 22.48
N ALA A 4 8.18 -6.84 23.08
CA ALA A 4 6.93 -7.33 22.56
C ALA A 4 6.87 -6.92 21.08
N PRO A 5 6.43 -7.79 20.18
CA PRO A 5 6.26 -7.37 18.80
C PRO A 5 5.33 -6.16 18.79
N GLY A 6 5.69 -5.16 17.99
CA GLY A 6 4.86 -3.99 17.85
C GLY A 6 3.50 -4.35 17.28
N SER A 7 2.56 -3.44 17.41
CA SER A 7 1.21 -3.66 16.89
C SER A 7 1.22 -3.72 15.37
N ASN A 8 0.36 -4.57 14.81
CA ASN A 8 0.12 -4.57 13.38
C ASN A 8 -1.05 -3.64 13.08
N PHE A 9 -0.96 -2.93 11.97
CA PHE A 9 -2.10 -2.22 11.43
C PHE A 9 -2.82 -3.15 10.46
N ILE A 10 -4.11 -3.37 10.65
CA ILE A 10 -4.91 -4.26 9.81
C ILE A 10 -6.18 -3.54 9.41
N ILE A 11 -6.47 -3.54 8.11
CA ILE A 11 -7.73 -2.99 7.59
C ILE A 11 -8.24 -3.93 6.50
N SER A 12 -9.55 -4.16 6.46
CA SER A 12 -10.14 -5.02 5.44
C SER A 12 -11.44 -4.41 4.93
N ARG A 13 -11.83 -4.84 3.72
CA ARG A 13 -13.06 -4.39 3.08
C ARG A 13 -13.50 -5.42 2.05
N ILE A 14 -14.81 -5.62 1.93
CA ILE A 14 -15.38 -6.49 0.92
C ILE A 14 -15.77 -5.63 -0.30
N TYR A 15 -15.35 -6.11 -1.48
CA TYR A 15 -15.68 -5.45 -2.74
C TYR A 15 -16.57 -6.35 -3.59
N SER A 16 -17.46 -5.74 -4.37
CA SER A 16 -18.29 -6.46 -5.35
C SER A 16 -17.48 -6.68 -6.62
N ALA A 17 -16.45 -7.51 -6.54
CA ALA A 17 -15.55 -7.79 -7.66
C ALA A 17 -14.93 -9.17 -7.44
N PRO A 18 -14.67 -9.91 -8.52
CA PRO A 18 -13.98 -11.20 -8.38
C PRO A 18 -12.53 -10.99 -7.91
N ARG A 19 -12.02 -12.00 -7.21
CA ARG A 19 -10.68 -11.95 -6.65
C ARG A 19 -9.61 -11.68 -7.70
N SER A 20 -9.75 -12.26 -8.88
CA SER A 20 -8.79 -12.07 -9.97
C SER A 20 -8.71 -10.61 -10.42
N LEU A 21 -9.85 -9.92 -10.49
CA LEU A 21 -9.85 -8.51 -10.87
C LEU A 21 -9.24 -7.66 -9.76
N LEU A 22 -9.59 -7.93 -8.52
CA LEU A 22 -9.04 -7.21 -7.38
C LEU A 22 -7.52 -7.38 -7.30
N PHE A 23 -7.04 -8.59 -7.52
CA PHE A 23 -5.61 -8.88 -7.59
C PHE A 23 -4.94 -8.10 -8.73
N ALA A 24 -5.58 -8.06 -9.91
CA ALA A 24 -5.05 -7.32 -11.07
C ALA A 24 -4.92 -5.82 -10.76
N CYS A 25 -5.84 -5.26 -9.97
CA CYS A 25 -5.77 -3.85 -9.59
C CYS A 25 -4.50 -3.51 -8.80
N PHE A 26 -3.90 -4.49 -8.12
CA PHE A 26 -2.67 -4.30 -7.35
C PHE A 26 -1.41 -4.69 -8.12
N THR A 27 -1.53 -5.39 -9.23
CA THR A 27 -0.38 -6.02 -9.90
C THR A 27 -0.10 -5.48 -11.28
N ASP A 28 -0.85 -4.49 -11.71
CA ASP A 28 -0.71 -3.85 -13.00
C ASP A 28 -0.66 -2.34 -12.78
N SER A 29 0.43 -1.70 -13.23
CA SER A 29 0.60 -0.27 -13.02
C SER A 29 -0.47 0.56 -13.72
N SER A 30 -1.02 0.07 -14.83
CA SER A 30 -2.11 0.77 -15.51
C SER A 30 -3.38 0.82 -14.65
N HIS A 31 -3.60 -0.18 -13.81
CA HIS A 31 -4.69 -0.14 -12.82
C HIS A 31 -4.30 0.70 -11.61
N MET A 32 -3.12 0.44 -11.02
CA MET A 32 -2.68 1.11 -9.79
C MET A 32 -2.72 2.62 -9.90
N ARG A 33 -2.29 3.17 -11.01
CA ARG A 33 -2.25 4.62 -11.19
C ARG A 33 -3.61 5.30 -11.15
N ASN A 34 -4.70 4.53 -11.27
CA ASN A 34 -6.06 5.06 -11.28
C ASN A 34 -6.69 5.15 -9.89
N TRP A 35 -6.16 4.44 -8.91
CA TRP A 35 -6.79 4.43 -7.58
C TRP A 35 -5.80 4.54 -6.42
N PHE A 36 -4.54 4.17 -6.63
CA PHE A 36 -3.56 4.13 -5.54
C PHE A 36 -2.90 5.50 -5.35
N SER A 37 -3.64 6.42 -4.78
CA SER A 37 -3.13 7.73 -4.37
C SER A 37 -4.16 8.38 -3.46
N PRO A 38 -3.73 9.25 -2.54
CA PRO A 38 -4.69 10.00 -1.75
C PRO A 38 -5.54 10.92 -2.63
N ARG A 39 -6.72 11.28 -2.13
CA ARG A 39 -7.60 12.17 -2.86
C ARG A 39 -6.90 13.50 -3.16
N GLY A 40 -7.00 13.96 -4.38
CA GLY A 40 -6.40 15.21 -4.82
C GLY A 40 -4.97 15.12 -5.29
N PHE A 41 -4.35 13.92 -5.17
CA PHE A 41 -2.99 13.69 -5.66
C PHE A 41 -3.04 13.13 -7.07
N ASP A 42 -2.10 13.55 -7.91
CA ASP A 42 -1.93 13.01 -9.26
C ASP A 42 -0.74 12.04 -9.27
N VAL A 43 -0.92 10.90 -9.91
CA VAL A 43 0.18 9.94 -10.08
C VAL A 43 1.07 10.45 -11.22
N VAL A 44 2.32 10.79 -10.91
CA VAL A 44 3.28 11.30 -11.90
C VAL A 44 4.28 10.24 -12.34
N LYS A 45 4.36 9.14 -11.60
CA LYS A 45 5.20 8.00 -11.96
C LYS A 45 4.58 6.71 -11.42
N ALA A 46 4.61 5.65 -12.22
CA ALA A 46 4.11 4.34 -11.82
C ALA A 46 4.88 3.26 -12.58
N ASP A 47 6.14 3.04 -12.17
CA ASP A 47 7.02 2.03 -12.78
C ASP A 47 6.97 0.76 -11.96
N MET A 48 6.42 -0.31 -12.53
CA MET A 48 6.23 -1.56 -11.83
C MET A 48 6.94 -2.70 -12.53
N ASP A 49 7.82 -3.39 -11.79
CA ASP A 49 8.40 -4.67 -12.20
C ASP A 49 7.80 -5.73 -11.26
N PHE A 50 6.64 -6.27 -11.65
CA PHE A 50 5.87 -7.15 -10.77
C PHE A 50 6.40 -8.58 -10.81
N ARG A 51 7.37 -8.86 -9.95
CA ARG A 51 7.94 -10.19 -9.74
C ARG A 51 8.61 -10.19 -8.36
N GLU A 52 8.85 -11.36 -7.82
CA GLU A 52 9.61 -11.46 -6.56
C GLU A 52 11.00 -10.88 -6.80
N GLY A 53 11.42 -9.96 -5.93
CA GLY A 53 12.65 -9.20 -6.10
C GLY A 53 12.50 -7.94 -6.95
N GLY A 54 11.36 -7.76 -7.63
CA GLY A 54 11.11 -6.57 -8.42
C GLY A 54 10.67 -5.37 -7.57
N VAL A 55 10.58 -4.21 -8.20
CA VAL A 55 10.28 -2.94 -7.51
C VAL A 55 9.16 -2.21 -8.22
N TYR A 56 8.24 -1.65 -7.45
CA TYR A 56 7.28 -0.65 -7.93
C TYR A 56 7.71 0.70 -7.37
N HIS A 57 8.11 1.61 -8.24
CA HIS A 57 8.52 2.97 -7.86
C HIS A 57 7.45 3.95 -8.35
N TYR A 58 6.94 4.77 -7.46
CA TYR A 58 5.84 5.67 -7.79
C TYR A 58 6.07 7.06 -7.23
N GLY A 59 5.45 8.05 -7.88
CA GLY A 59 5.42 9.41 -7.40
C GLY A 59 4.00 9.96 -7.48
N MET A 60 3.59 10.69 -6.45
CA MET A 60 2.27 11.28 -6.33
C MET A 60 2.41 12.76 -6.03
N LYS A 61 1.83 13.59 -6.88
CA LYS A 61 1.94 15.05 -6.75
C LYS A 61 0.71 15.62 -6.07
N ALA A 62 0.92 16.33 -4.97
CA ALA A 62 -0.13 17.01 -4.24
C ALA A 62 -0.59 18.27 -4.97
N PRO A 63 -1.78 18.79 -4.65
CA PRO A 63 -2.27 20.03 -5.28
C PRO A 63 -1.35 21.24 -5.14
N ASP A 64 -0.53 21.27 -4.07
CA ASP A 64 0.43 22.35 -3.83
C ASP A 64 1.74 22.20 -4.62
N GLY A 65 1.86 21.12 -5.40
CA GLY A 65 3.05 20.84 -6.21
C GLY A 65 4.08 19.94 -5.57
N PHE A 66 3.92 19.61 -4.28
CA PHE A 66 4.84 18.69 -3.60
C PHE A 66 4.64 17.27 -4.14
N THR A 67 5.74 16.59 -4.47
CA THR A 67 5.68 15.21 -4.94
C THR A 67 6.17 14.27 -3.85
N MET A 68 5.34 13.28 -3.52
CA MET A 68 5.66 12.24 -2.57
C MET A 68 6.10 11.00 -3.34
N TRP A 69 7.31 10.52 -3.06
CA TRP A 69 7.87 9.34 -3.71
C TRP A 69 7.81 8.14 -2.78
N GLY A 70 7.55 6.98 -3.34
CA GLY A 70 7.53 5.76 -2.57
C GLY A 70 7.87 4.57 -3.43
N LYS A 71 8.14 3.42 -2.78
CA LYS A 71 8.40 2.20 -3.50
C LYS A 71 7.97 0.96 -2.72
N PHE A 72 7.70 -0.10 -3.47
CA PHE A 72 7.49 -1.45 -2.95
C PHE A 72 8.62 -2.32 -3.46
N ILE A 73 9.12 -3.21 -2.60
CA ILE A 73 10.03 -4.27 -3.02
C ILE A 73 9.31 -5.58 -2.79
N TYR A 74 8.98 -6.29 -3.87
CA TYR A 74 8.17 -7.51 -3.78
C TYR A 74 8.97 -8.66 -3.22
N ARG A 75 8.43 -9.34 -2.21
CA ARG A 75 9.09 -10.47 -1.56
C ARG A 75 8.40 -11.79 -1.85
N GLU A 76 7.07 -11.80 -1.88
CA GLU A 76 6.31 -13.03 -2.12
C GLU A 76 5.08 -12.68 -2.96
N ILE A 77 4.81 -13.48 -3.97
CA ILE A 77 3.66 -13.29 -4.83
C ILE A 77 2.97 -14.63 -5.00
N VAL A 78 1.72 -14.72 -4.53
CA VAL A 78 0.89 -15.94 -4.63
C VAL A 78 -0.41 -15.57 -5.32
N PRO A 79 -0.46 -15.59 -6.68
CA PRO A 79 -1.67 -15.20 -7.40
C PRO A 79 -2.80 -16.22 -7.18
N PRO A 80 -4.02 -15.79 -7.07
CA PRO A 80 -4.51 -14.41 -6.89
C PRO A 80 -4.79 -14.10 -5.41
N SER A 81 -4.03 -14.68 -4.47
CA SER A 81 -4.36 -14.72 -3.04
C SER A 81 -3.57 -13.77 -2.17
N LYS A 82 -2.28 -13.55 -2.50
CA LYS A 82 -1.42 -12.82 -1.57
C LYS A 82 -0.26 -12.14 -2.27
N ILE A 83 0.10 -10.94 -1.76
CA ILE A 83 1.32 -10.23 -2.14
C ILE A 83 1.98 -9.74 -0.85
N VAL A 84 3.28 -10.00 -0.70
CA VAL A 84 4.07 -9.49 0.41
C VAL A 84 5.16 -8.59 -0.16
N PHE A 85 5.30 -7.38 0.38
CA PHE A 85 6.32 -6.45 -0.09
C PHE A 85 6.76 -5.54 1.04
N ILE A 86 7.99 -5.01 0.89
CA ILE A 86 8.49 -3.95 1.76
C ILE A 86 8.09 -2.64 1.11
N THR A 87 7.43 -1.77 1.88
CA THR A 87 7.09 -0.43 1.41
C THR A 87 7.93 0.60 2.13
N SER A 88 8.35 1.64 1.43
CA SER A 88 9.12 2.74 2.00
C SER A 88 8.84 4.02 1.24
N PHE A 89 9.09 5.16 1.89
CA PHE A 89 9.24 6.40 1.15
C PHE A 89 10.52 6.32 0.33
N SER A 90 10.57 7.03 -0.77
CA SER A 90 11.76 7.05 -1.63
C SER A 90 12.07 8.46 -2.08
N ASP A 91 13.25 8.60 -2.70
CA ASP A 91 13.57 9.80 -3.46
C ASP A 91 13.14 9.61 -4.91
N GLU A 92 13.32 10.63 -5.72
CA GLU A 92 12.94 10.59 -7.12
C GLU A 92 13.66 9.49 -7.91
N LYS A 93 14.83 9.08 -7.44
CA LYS A 93 15.66 8.07 -8.11
C LYS A 93 15.40 6.64 -7.60
N GLY A 94 14.49 6.48 -6.64
CA GLY A 94 14.14 5.17 -6.10
C GLY A 94 14.96 4.73 -4.90
N GLY A 95 15.79 5.61 -4.33
CA GLY A 95 16.50 5.32 -3.08
C GLY A 95 15.54 5.39 -1.88
N ILE A 96 15.84 4.66 -0.82
CA ILE A 96 15.03 4.71 0.40
C ILE A 96 15.21 6.07 1.07
N ALA A 97 14.11 6.70 1.44
CA ALA A 97 14.11 8.02 2.08
C ALA A 97 13.22 8.02 3.31
N ARG A 98 13.43 9.00 4.19
CA ARG A 98 12.59 9.19 5.35
C ARG A 98 11.28 9.88 4.98
N HIS A 99 10.25 9.65 5.80
CA HIS A 99 9.00 10.39 5.67
C HIS A 99 9.32 11.89 5.76
N PRO A 100 8.85 12.70 4.81
CA PRO A 100 9.24 14.12 4.75
C PRO A 100 8.82 14.93 5.96
N MET A 101 7.79 14.51 6.69
CA MET A 101 7.26 15.25 7.82
C MET A 101 7.33 14.50 9.15
N SER A 102 7.92 13.30 9.17
CA SER A 102 8.01 12.50 10.39
C SER A 102 9.35 11.75 10.42
N PRO A 103 10.38 12.33 11.08
CA PRO A 103 11.71 11.68 11.11
C PRO A 103 11.74 10.38 11.88
N THR A 104 10.73 10.08 12.70
CA THR A 104 10.64 8.84 13.45
C THR A 104 9.71 7.81 12.83
N TRP A 105 9.18 8.11 11.63
CA TRP A 105 8.43 7.12 10.88
C TRP A 105 9.39 6.01 10.42
N PRO A 106 9.00 4.72 10.50
CA PRO A 106 9.90 3.64 10.06
C PRO A 106 10.36 3.85 8.63
N LEU A 107 11.64 3.57 8.37
CA LEU A 107 12.15 3.60 7.01
C LEU A 107 11.46 2.59 6.13
N GLU A 108 11.12 1.43 6.69
CA GLU A 108 10.52 0.33 5.95
C GLU A 108 9.37 -0.26 6.73
N MET A 109 8.35 -0.72 6.00
CA MET A 109 7.23 -1.45 6.57
C MET A 109 7.00 -2.71 5.75
N LEU A 110 6.68 -3.81 6.44
CA LEU A 110 6.29 -5.05 5.77
C LEU A 110 4.79 -5.00 5.53
N SER A 111 4.41 -5.12 4.28
CA SER A 111 3.02 -5.08 3.84
C SER A 111 2.61 -6.46 3.37
N THR A 112 1.48 -6.96 3.88
CA THR A 112 0.88 -8.20 3.40
C THR A 112 -0.53 -7.85 2.92
N VAL A 113 -0.79 -8.13 1.66
CA VAL A 113 -2.11 -7.90 1.05
C VAL A 113 -2.68 -9.25 0.70
N THR A 114 -3.86 -9.56 1.23
CA THR A 114 -4.54 -10.82 0.93
C THR A 114 -5.86 -10.56 0.24
N PHE A 115 -6.21 -11.49 -0.66
CA PHE A 115 -7.41 -11.43 -1.46
C PHE A 115 -8.16 -12.74 -1.26
N GLU A 116 -9.33 -12.69 -0.64
CA GLU A 116 -10.11 -13.87 -0.30
C GLU A 116 -11.47 -13.80 -0.97
N GLU A 117 -12.01 -14.95 -1.34
CA GLU A 117 -13.39 -15.00 -1.83
C GLU A 117 -14.33 -14.74 -0.66
N ALA A 118 -15.35 -13.91 -0.88
CA ALA A 118 -16.28 -13.48 0.16
C ALA A 118 -17.75 -13.62 -0.28
N GLY A 119 -18.01 -14.60 -1.13
CA GLY A 119 -19.31 -14.84 -1.70
C GLY A 119 -19.28 -14.70 -3.21
N GLU A 120 -20.38 -15.02 -3.86
CA GLU A 120 -20.46 -14.97 -5.32
C GLU A 120 -20.19 -13.55 -5.83
N GLY A 121 -19.17 -13.41 -6.67
CA GLY A 121 -18.79 -12.12 -7.24
C GLY A 121 -18.23 -11.12 -6.25
N LYS A 122 -17.87 -11.56 -5.04
CA LYS A 122 -17.35 -10.69 -3.99
C LYS A 122 -16.01 -11.18 -3.48
N SER A 123 -15.18 -10.23 -3.05
CA SER A 123 -13.85 -10.55 -2.52
C SER A 123 -13.53 -9.66 -1.34
N LYS A 124 -12.79 -10.24 -0.38
CA LYS A 124 -12.32 -9.49 0.78
C LYS A 124 -10.86 -9.14 0.60
N LEU A 125 -10.56 -7.87 0.67
CA LEU A 125 -9.21 -7.33 0.65
C LEU A 125 -8.79 -7.05 2.08
N THR A 126 -7.63 -7.56 2.47
CA THR A 126 -7.04 -7.25 3.78
C THR A 126 -5.64 -6.70 3.58
N ILE A 127 -5.38 -5.56 4.19
CA ILE A 127 -4.06 -4.93 4.20
C ILE A 127 -3.53 -5.06 5.62
N ARG A 128 -2.33 -5.62 5.74
CA ARG A 128 -1.64 -5.72 7.03
C ARG A 128 -0.29 -5.04 6.91
N TRP A 129 -0.01 -4.11 7.80
CA TRP A 129 1.26 -3.39 7.87
C TRP A 129 1.91 -3.62 9.21
N ARG A 130 3.24 -3.80 9.20
CA ARG A 130 4.03 -3.73 10.42
C ARG A 130 5.34 -3.02 10.13
N ALA A 131 5.88 -2.36 11.15
CA ALA A 131 7.20 -1.76 11.03
C ALA A 131 8.25 -2.86 10.79
N TRP A 132 9.21 -2.59 9.93
CA TRP A 132 10.21 -3.57 9.49
C TRP A 132 11.59 -3.03 9.81
N ASN A 133 12.40 -3.81 10.52
CA ASN A 133 13.74 -3.38 10.92
C ASN A 133 13.74 -2.01 11.60
N ALA A 134 12.73 -1.76 12.42
CA ALA A 134 12.52 -0.44 13.01
C ALA A 134 13.19 -0.34 14.37
N SER A 135 13.65 0.88 14.71
CA SER A 135 14.10 1.18 16.06
C SER A 135 12.90 1.21 17.01
N ALA A 136 13.17 1.22 18.32
CA ALA A 136 12.10 1.31 19.31
C ALA A 136 11.29 2.59 19.14
N GLU A 137 11.95 3.70 18.80
CA GLU A 137 11.28 4.98 18.57
C GLU A 137 10.41 4.94 17.31
N GLU A 138 10.92 4.33 16.24
CA GLU A 138 10.16 4.16 15.01
C GLU A 138 8.95 3.26 15.22
N GLN A 139 9.12 2.17 15.98
CA GLN A 139 8.02 1.27 16.31
C GLN A 139 6.93 2.00 17.09
N LYS A 140 7.32 2.84 18.04
CA LYS A 140 6.36 3.62 18.82
C LYS A 140 5.58 4.59 17.95
N THR A 141 6.25 5.26 17.02
CA THR A 141 5.58 6.17 16.09
C THR A 141 4.57 5.40 15.24
N PHE A 142 4.95 4.24 14.75
CA PHE A 142 4.05 3.38 14.00
C PHE A 142 2.84 2.98 14.85
N ASP A 143 3.08 2.52 16.08
CA ASP A 143 2.02 2.04 16.98
C ASP A 143 1.00 3.14 17.32
N THR A 144 1.44 4.38 17.38
CA THR A 144 0.56 5.51 17.74
C THR A 144 -0.07 6.18 16.53
N SER A 145 0.21 5.70 15.31
CA SER A 145 -0.27 6.33 14.08
C SER A 145 -1.37 5.53 13.37
N HIS A 146 -1.94 4.52 14.02
CA HIS A 146 -2.93 3.65 13.38
C HIS A 146 -4.17 4.40 12.90
N ASP A 147 -4.62 5.41 13.64
CA ASP A 147 -5.80 6.19 13.23
C ASP A 147 -5.56 6.92 11.91
N GLY A 148 -4.37 7.51 11.75
CA GLY A 148 -3.99 8.17 10.51
C GLY A 148 -3.89 7.20 9.34
N MET A 149 -3.31 6.03 9.59
CA MET A 149 -3.23 4.96 8.58
C MET A 149 -4.62 4.53 8.14
N LYS A 150 -5.53 4.36 9.10
CA LYS A 150 -6.91 3.95 8.80
C LYS A 150 -7.62 4.99 7.94
N GLN A 151 -7.44 6.27 8.25
CA GLN A 151 -8.03 7.35 7.46
C GLN A 151 -7.49 7.34 6.04
N GLY A 152 -6.16 7.21 5.89
CA GLY A 152 -5.53 7.17 4.57
C GLY A 152 -5.99 5.98 3.76
N TRP A 153 -5.99 4.79 4.34
CA TRP A 153 -6.40 3.60 3.64
C TRP A 153 -7.90 3.59 3.31
N THR A 154 -8.74 4.12 4.22
CA THR A 154 -10.17 4.21 3.93
C THR A 154 -10.42 5.07 2.69
N GLY A 155 -9.75 6.22 2.59
CA GLY A 155 -9.86 7.07 1.41
C GLY A 155 -9.36 6.39 0.14
N THR A 156 -8.24 5.69 0.23
CA THR A 156 -7.68 4.95 -0.91
C THR A 156 -8.60 3.79 -1.32
N MET A 157 -9.16 3.08 -0.34
CA MET A 157 -10.10 2.00 -0.61
C MET A 157 -11.40 2.50 -1.23
N ASP A 158 -11.85 3.70 -0.85
CA ASP A 158 -13.00 4.33 -1.50
C ASP A 158 -12.71 4.61 -2.98
N ARG A 159 -11.50 5.04 -3.30
CA ARG A 159 -11.09 5.26 -4.68
C ARG A 159 -11.04 3.95 -5.45
N LEU A 160 -10.55 2.88 -4.83
CA LEU A 160 -10.55 1.56 -5.45
C LEU A 160 -11.97 1.09 -5.74
N ALA A 161 -12.90 1.29 -4.80
CA ALA A 161 -14.30 0.92 -5.00
C ALA A 161 -14.91 1.69 -6.19
N ALA A 162 -14.64 2.99 -6.29
CA ALA A 162 -15.12 3.80 -7.41
C ALA A 162 -14.50 3.35 -8.73
N TYR A 163 -13.23 3.01 -8.72
CA TYR A 163 -12.54 2.51 -9.91
C TYR A 163 -13.14 1.18 -10.38
N LEU A 164 -13.38 0.26 -9.45
CA LEU A 164 -13.98 -1.04 -9.77
C LEU A 164 -15.38 -0.88 -10.36
N ALA A 165 -16.16 0.04 -9.82
CA ALA A 165 -17.51 0.31 -10.34
C ALA A 165 -17.48 0.76 -11.80
N LYS A 166 -16.44 1.49 -12.22
CA LYS A 166 -16.27 1.92 -13.59
C LYS A 166 -15.84 0.78 -14.50
N THR A 167 -14.97 -0.11 -14.01
CA THR A 167 -14.43 -1.19 -14.84
C THR A 167 -15.41 -2.34 -15.04
N GLU A 168 -16.39 -2.48 -14.16
CA GLU A 168 -17.39 -3.54 -14.25
C GLU A 168 -18.62 -3.15 -15.06
N SER A 169 -18.75 -1.90 -15.39
CA SER A 169 -19.92 -1.42 -16.15
C SER A 169 -19.78 -1.69 -17.65
#